data_f169d03573101f42dc3d0afd9982427b
#
_entry.id   f169d03573101f42dc3d0afd9982427b
#
_cell.length_a   1.000
_cell.length_b   1.000
_cell.length_c   1.000
_cell.angle_alpha   90.00
_cell.angle_beta   90.00
_cell.angle_gamma   90.00
#
_symmetry.space_group_name_H-M   'P 1'
#
loop_
_entity.id
_entity.type
_entity.pdbx_description
1 polymer ?
#
loop_
_entity_poly.entity_id
_entity_poly.type
_entity_poly.pdbx_seq_one_letter_code
_entity_poly.pdbx_strand_id
1 'polypeptide(L)'
;HWVYEQGWLTRFIEGVLASPLIETATYADFHARQKTRGIVYLPTTSYIEMNEWTLPAPRAAAYHALIEAEKAAGRFEGHKPFLRGGIWRNFMSRYTEANWMHKRMLDASRRLAALPAKRRSAAMREHLHRAQANDAYWHGLFGGLYLPHLRRAVWNNLLLLEAALAPLAPPPACEQ
;
A
#
# COMPACT_ATOMS: atom_id res chain seq x y z
N HIS A 1 15.98 -8.61 -22.42
CA HIS A 1 17.15 -8.52 -23.30
C HIS A 1 17.94 -7.22 -23.09
N TRP A 2 17.42 -6.05 -23.47
CA TRP A 2 18.15 -4.76 -23.36
C TRP A 2 18.64 -4.43 -21.94
N VAL A 3 17.77 -4.58 -20.95
CA VAL A 3 18.06 -4.16 -19.58
C VAL A 3 19.14 -5.01 -18.93
N TYR A 4 19.05 -6.33 -19.06
CA TYR A 4 19.93 -7.26 -18.36
C TYR A 4 21.05 -7.80 -19.26
N GLU A 5 20.71 -8.47 -20.37
CA GLU A 5 21.68 -9.19 -21.20
C GLU A 5 22.65 -8.25 -21.92
N GLN A 6 22.19 -7.07 -22.35
CA GLN A 6 23.08 -6.06 -22.95
C GLN A 6 23.75 -5.14 -21.91
N GLY A 7 23.58 -5.41 -20.61
CA GLY A 7 24.27 -4.73 -19.54
C GLY A 7 23.89 -3.26 -19.34
N TRP A 8 22.70 -2.82 -19.85
CA TRP A 8 22.28 -1.44 -19.68
C TRP A 8 22.11 -1.08 -18.20
N LEU A 9 21.45 -1.94 -17.42
CA LEU A 9 21.21 -1.70 -15.99
C LEU A 9 22.54 -1.59 -15.22
N THR A 10 23.51 -2.46 -15.51
CA THR A 10 24.81 -2.41 -14.86
C THR A 10 25.50 -1.08 -15.15
N ARG A 11 25.60 -0.69 -16.43
CA ARG A 11 26.20 0.60 -16.80
C ARG A 11 25.49 1.81 -16.20
N PHE A 12 24.16 1.75 -16.11
CA PHE A 12 23.37 2.81 -15.47
C PHE A 12 23.71 2.95 -13.98
N ILE A 13 23.72 1.84 -13.26
CA ILE A 13 24.04 1.86 -11.82
C ILE A 13 25.48 2.29 -11.58
N GLU A 14 26.44 1.76 -12.34
CA GLU A 14 27.85 2.16 -12.27
C GLU A 14 28.01 3.66 -12.56
N GLY A 15 27.33 4.17 -13.58
CA GLY A 15 27.33 5.59 -13.90
C GLY A 15 26.75 6.48 -12.78
N VAL A 16 25.66 6.04 -12.13
CA VAL A 16 25.09 6.74 -10.97
C VAL A 16 26.07 6.75 -9.80
N LEU A 17 26.67 5.60 -9.49
CA LEU A 17 27.61 5.48 -8.36
C LEU A 17 28.94 6.21 -8.61
N ALA A 18 29.40 6.31 -9.84
CA ALA A 18 30.61 7.04 -10.23
C ALA A 18 30.39 8.55 -10.39
N SER A 19 29.15 9.01 -10.44
CA SER A 19 28.86 10.42 -10.68
C SER A 19 29.20 11.30 -9.48
N PRO A 20 29.97 12.36 -9.63
CA PRO A 20 30.22 13.30 -8.53
C PRO A 20 29.00 14.21 -8.24
N LEU A 21 27.98 14.20 -9.10
CA LEU A 21 26.79 15.04 -8.98
C LEU A 21 25.61 14.33 -8.33
N ILE A 22 25.67 13.00 -8.18
CA ILE A 22 24.56 12.17 -7.70
C ILE A 22 25.00 11.44 -6.42
N GLU A 23 24.23 11.63 -5.36
CA GLU A 23 24.34 10.86 -4.14
C GLU A 23 23.08 10.00 -3.97
N THR A 24 23.25 8.69 -3.85
CA THR A 24 22.14 7.79 -3.49
C THR A 24 21.93 7.80 -1.99
N ALA A 25 20.69 7.98 -1.55
CA ALA A 25 20.34 8.01 -0.13
C ALA A 25 19.00 7.34 0.11
N THR A 26 18.81 6.80 1.32
CA THR A 26 17.47 6.41 1.76
C THR A 26 16.69 7.65 2.20
N TYR A 27 15.34 7.55 2.22
CA TYR A 27 14.51 8.64 2.76
C TYR A 27 14.85 8.94 4.22
N ALA A 28 15.21 7.94 5.02
CA ALA A 28 15.60 8.11 6.41
C ALA A 28 16.89 8.92 6.54
N ASP A 29 17.91 8.58 5.75
CA ASP A 29 19.20 9.32 5.75
C ASP A 29 19.02 10.75 5.26
N PHE A 30 18.22 10.95 4.20
CA PHE A 30 17.91 12.29 3.72
C PHE A 30 17.20 13.12 4.78
N HIS A 31 16.16 12.57 5.42
CA HIS A 31 15.42 13.24 6.49
C HIS A 31 16.29 13.58 7.69
N ALA A 32 17.22 12.69 8.08
CA ALA A 32 18.13 12.93 9.20
C ALA A 32 19.11 14.09 8.93
N ARG A 33 19.50 14.29 7.66
CA ARG A 33 20.47 15.31 7.25
C ARG A 33 19.83 16.65 6.87
N GLN A 34 18.54 16.67 6.53
CA GLN A 34 17.86 17.85 6.03
C GLN A 34 16.94 18.47 7.07
N LYS A 35 16.86 19.79 7.05
CA LYS A 35 15.87 20.51 7.86
C LYS A 35 14.49 20.42 7.20
N THR A 36 13.46 20.25 8.03
CA THR A 36 12.07 20.35 7.59
C THR A 36 11.82 21.71 6.94
N ARG A 37 11.27 21.73 5.74
CA ARG A 37 11.04 22.96 4.95
C ARG A 37 9.65 23.55 5.12
N GLY A 38 8.71 22.79 5.69
CA GLY A 38 7.34 23.25 5.89
C GLY A 38 6.44 22.15 6.43
N ILE A 39 5.19 22.50 6.64
CA ILE A 39 4.12 21.59 7.05
C ILE A 39 3.16 21.45 5.88
N VAL A 40 2.76 20.24 5.56
CA VAL A 40 1.73 19.96 4.55
C VAL A 40 0.52 19.33 5.22
N TYR A 41 -0.67 19.74 4.79
CA TYR A 41 -1.91 19.08 5.15
C TYR A 41 -2.22 18.00 4.11
N LEU A 42 -2.32 16.75 4.57
CA LEU A 42 -2.70 15.63 3.73
C LEU A 42 -4.13 15.20 4.09
N PRO A 43 -5.13 15.51 3.27
CA PRO A 43 -6.50 15.07 3.52
C PRO A 43 -6.60 13.54 3.40
N THR A 44 -7.59 12.96 4.08
CA THR A 44 -7.94 11.55 3.88
C THR A 44 -8.42 11.35 2.45
N THR A 45 -7.62 10.69 1.65
CA THR A 45 -7.88 10.49 0.23
C THR A 45 -7.28 9.17 -0.26
N SER A 46 -7.53 8.84 -1.51
CA SER A 46 -6.95 7.72 -2.24
C SER A 46 -6.57 8.20 -3.64
N TYR A 47 -5.84 7.37 -4.39
CA TYR A 47 -5.56 7.65 -5.79
C TYR A 47 -6.85 7.62 -6.64
N ILE A 48 -6.77 8.15 -7.84
CA ILE A 48 -7.95 8.52 -8.63
C ILE A 48 -8.86 7.32 -8.95
N GLU A 49 -8.29 6.16 -9.24
CA GLU A 49 -9.04 4.94 -9.57
C GLU A 49 -9.91 4.47 -8.40
N MET A 50 -9.46 4.68 -7.18
CA MET A 50 -10.21 4.31 -5.99
C MET A 50 -11.49 5.13 -5.82
N ASN A 51 -11.56 6.33 -6.40
CA ASN A 51 -12.78 7.14 -6.38
C ASN A 51 -13.94 6.42 -7.05
N GLU A 52 -13.68 5.72 -8.16
CA GLU A 52 -14.69 4.97 -8.91
C GLU A 52 -14.92 3.58 -8.28
N TRP A 53 -13.86 2.83 -8.02
CA TRP A 53 -13.92 1.41 -7.61
C TRP A 53 -14.61 1.18 -6.25
N THR A 54 -14.69 2.20 -5.42
CA THR A 54 -15.39 2.12 -4.14
C THR A 54 -16.90 2.28 -4.26
N LEU A 55 -17.40 2.78 -5.39
CA LEU A 55 -18.81 3.09 -5.59
C LEU A 55 -19.61 1.85 -6.02
N PRO A 56 -20.90 1.74 -5.67
CA PRO A 56 -21.81 0.78 -6.27
C PRO A 56 -21.89 0.98 -7.79
N ALA A 57 -22.09 -0.09 -8.55
CA ALA A 57 -22.00 -0.08 -10.01
C ALA A 57 -22.78 1.07 -10.70
N PRO A 58 -24.04 1.39 -10.36
CA PRO A 58 -24.75 2.51 -10.99
C PRO A 58 -24.08 3.87 -10.71
N ARG A 59 -23.51 4.04 -9.51
CA ARG A 59 -22.82 5.28 -9.14
C ARG A 59 -21.42 5.37 -9.75
N ALA A 60 -20.73 4.25 -9.89
CA ALA A 60 -19.46 4.17 -10.61
C ALA A 60 -19.64 4.58 -12.07
N ALA A 61 -20.68 4.05 -12.76
CA ALA A 61 -21.00 4.42 -14.12
C ALA A 61 -21.32 5.92 -14.25
N ALA A 62 -22.10 6.48 -13.35
CA ALA A 62 -22.43 7.90 -13.34
C ALA A 62 -21.17 8.78 -13.08
N TYR A 63 -20.30 8.35 -12.16
CA TYR A 63 -19.05 9.04 -11.90
C TYR A 63 -18.11 9.01 -13.10
N HIS A 64 -18.00 7.85 -13.76
CA HIS A 64 -17.22 7.71 -14.99
C HIS A 64 -17.74 8.64 -16.09
N ALA A 65 -19.05 8.64 -16.34
CA ALA A 65 -19.68 9.52 -17.33
C ALA A 65 -19.40 11.01 -17.02
N LEU A 66 -19.45 11.43 -15.76
CA LEU A 66 -19.11 12.79 -15.36
C LEU A 66 -17.64 13.12 -15.68
N ILE A 67 -16.70 12.23 -15.35
CA ILE A 67 -15.28 12.42 -15.66
C ILE A 67 -15.05 12.59 -17.17
N GLU A 68 -15.67 11.73 -17.99
CA GLU A 68 -15.54 11.80 -19.44
C GLU A 68 -16.16 13.09 -20.02
N ALA A 69 -17.30 13.53 -19.47
CA ALA A 69 -17.90 14.82 -19.87
C ALA A 69 -16.99 16.02 -19.52
N GLU A 70 -16.36 16.01 -18.36
CA GLU A 70 -15.43 17.06 -17.95
C GLU A 70 -14.15 17.07 -18.82
N LYS A 71 -13.63 15.90 -19.17
CA LYS A 71 -12.50 15.76 -20.11
C LYS A 71 -12.88 16.30 -21.51
N ALA A 72 -14.02 15.89 -22.04
CA ALA A 72 -14.50 16.34 -23.35
C ALA A 72 -14.72 17.85 -23.42
N ALA A 73 -15.12 18.45 -22.31
CA ALA A 73 -15.30 19.89 -22.19
C ALA A 73 -14.02 20.68 -21.87
N GLY A 74 -12.87 20.01 -21.74
CA GLY A 74 -11.59 20.65 -21.40
C GLY A 74 -11.50 21.21 -19.98
N ARG A 75 -12.45 20.89 -19.08
CA ARG A 75 -12.51 21.41 -17.71
C ARG A 75 -11.92 20.49 -16.65
N PHE A 76 -11.56 19.26 -17.02
CA PHE A 76 -11.19 18.21 -16.07
C PHE A 76 -10.07 18.63 -15.11
N GLU A 77 -9.00 19.21 -15.59
CA GLU A 77 -7.85 19.57 -14.74
C GLU A 77 -8.21 20.64 -13.69
N GLY A 78 -9.07 21.59 -14.04
CA GLY A 78 -9.58 22.60 -13.09
C GLY A 78 -10.57 22.01 -12.07
N HIS A 79 -11.37 21.04 -12.46
CA HIS A 79 -12.39 20.43 -11.61
C HIS A 79 -11.91 19.20 -10.83
N LYS A 80 -10.85 18.54 -11.29
CA LYS A 80 -10.27 17.34 -10.67
C LYS A 80 -10.06 17.45 -9.14
N PRO A 81 -9.59 18.55 -8.56
CA PRO A 81 -9.47 18.68 -7.11
C PRO A 81 -10.79 18.54 -6.35
N PHE A 82 -11.93 18.79 -6.99
CA PHE A 82 -13.27 18.78 -6.41
C PHE A 82 -14.05 17.51 -6.72
N LEU A 83 -13.62 16.73 -7.71
CA LEU A 83 -14.27 15.49 -8.10
C LEU A 83 -13.82 14.35 -7.16
N ARG A 84 -14.74 13.92 -6.31
CA ARG A 84 -14.50 12.87 -5.31
C ARG A 84 -15.58 11.80 -5.39
N GLY A 85 -15.12 10.54 -5.39
CA GLY A 85 -15.97 9.37 -5.20
C GLY A 85 -15.78 8.79 -3.81
N GLY A 86 -15.06 7.67 -3.70
CA GLY A 86 -14.76 7.05 -2.41
C GLY A 86 -13.26 6.97 -2.10
N ILE A 87 -12.96 6.36 -0.96
CA ILE A 87 -11.60 6.14 -0.45
C ILE A 87 -11.42 4.68 -0.04
N TRP A 88 -10.21 4.27 0.32
CA TRP A 88 -9.88 2.91 0.79
C TRP A 88 -10.86 2.36 1.84
N ARG A 89 -11.33 3.19 2.76
CA ARG A 89 -12.29 2.76 3.78
C ARG A 89 -13.59 2.28 3.16
N ASN A 90 -14.09 2.94 2.13
CA ASN A 90 -15.29 2.54 1.40
C ASN A 90 -15.04 1.24 0.61
N PHE A 91 -13.87 1.11 -0.01
CA PHE A 91 -13.45 -0.11 -0.69
C PHE A 91 -13.45 -1.31 0.27
N MET A 92 -12.77 -1.18 1.42
CA MET A 92 -12.67 -2.25 2.41
C MET A 92 -14.04 -2.66 2.99
N SER A 93 -15.00 -1.74 3.11
CA SER A 93 -16.35 -2.10 3.56
C SER A 93 -17.12 -2.96 2.55
N ARG A 94 -16.79 -2.86 1.27
CA ARG A 94 -17.39 -3.66 0.19
C ARG A 94 -16.79 -5.07 0.11
N TYR A 95 -15.52 -5.25 0.40
CA TYR A 95 -14.79 -6.52 0.26
C TYR A 95 -14.42 -7.09 1.64
N THR A 96 -15.31 -7.89 2.19
CA THR A 96 -15.23 -8.39 3.56
C THR A 96 -13.93 -9.13 3.85
N GLU A 97 -13.48 -10.04 2.96
CA GLU A 97 -12.24 -10.78 3.17
C GLU A 97 -11.01 -9.86 3.15
N ALA A 98 -10.93 -8.94 2.18
CA ALA A 98 -9.84 -7.98 2.12
C ALA A 98 -9.79 -7.09 3.37
N ASN A 99 -10.96 -6.64 3.85
CA ASN A 99 -11.06 -5.90 5.10
C ASN A 99 -10.56 -6.73 6.31
N TRP A 100 -10.93 -7.99 6.35
CA TRP A 100 -10.52 -8.91 7.42
C TRP A 100 -9.00 -9.11 7.45
N MET A 101 -8.41 -9.46 6.30
CA MET A 101 -6.96 -9.57 6.15
C MET A 101 -6.26 -8.28 6.58
N HIS A 102 -6.77 -7.12 6.13
CA HIS A 102 -6.20 -5.82 6.46
C HIS A 102 -6.25 -5.53 7.96
N LYS A 103 -7.38 -5.81 8.64
CA LYS A 103 -7.49 -5.60 10.09
C LYS A 103 -6.57 -6.53 10.89
N ARG A 104 -6.46 -7.79 10.47
CA ARG A 104 -5.52 -8.74 11.07
C ARG A 104 -4.08 -8.29 10.90
N MET A 105 -3.72 -7.85 9.71
CA MET A 105 -2.39 -7.31 9.41
C MET A 105 -2.06 -6.09 10.28
N LEU A 106 -3.00 -5.15 10.43
CA LEU A 106 -2.81 -3.98 11.29
C LEU A 106 -2.66 -4.36 12.77
N ASP A 107 -3.44 -5.33 13.26
CA ASP A 107 -3.31 -5.82 14.63
C ASP A 107 -1.94 -6.46 14.86
N ALA A 108 -1.54 -7.40 14.01
CA ALA A 108 -0.24 -8.04 14.08
C ALA A 108 0.92 -7.03 13.99
N SER A 109 0.78 -6.01 13.15
CA SER A 109 1.76 -4.91 13.02
C SER A 109 1.89 -4.12 14.33
N ARG A 110 0.78 -3.76 14.98
CA ARG A 110 0.79 -3.04 16.26
C ARG A 110 1.42 -3.88 17.37
N ARG A 111 1.03 -5.15 17.47
CA ARG A 111 1.57 -6.08 18.46
C ARG A 111 3.07 -6.30 18.28
N LEU A 112 3.53 -6.48 17.04
CA LEU A 112 4.95 -6.56 16.75
C LEU A 112 5.68 -5.27 17.11
N ALA A 113 5.13 -4.10 16.77
CA ALA A 113 5.71 -2.80 17.10
C ALA A 113 5.77 -2.52 18.60
N ALA A 114 4.87 -3.08 19.40
CA ALA A 114 4.88 -2.96 20.85
C ALA A 114 5.94 -3.82 21.53
N LEU A 115 6.48 -4.85 20.89
CA LEU A 115 7.55 -5.67 21.45
C LEU A 115 8.86 -4.85 21.56
N PRO A 116 9.70 -5.11 22.59
CA PRO A 116 11.06 -4.59 22.60
C PRO A 116 11.85 -5.01 21.36
N ALA A 117 12.74 -4.15 20.84
CA ALA A 117 13.46 -4.39 19.58
C ALA A 117 14.18 -5.76 19.56
N LYS A 118 14.77 -6.17 20.67
CA LYS A 118 15.48 -7.46 20.83
C LYS A 118 14.57 -8.68 20.68
N ARG A 119 13.26 -8.54 20.83
CA ARG A 119 12.26 -9.61 20.66
C ARG A 119 11.63 -9.65 19.26
N ARG A 120 11.90 -8.66 18.42
CA ARG A 120 11.41 -8.61 17.04
C ARG A 120 12.36 -9.33 16.11
N SER A 121 12.14 -10.63 15.89
CA SER A 121 13.00 -11.42 15.00
C SER A 121 12.94 -10.91 13.55
N ALA A 122 13.96 -11.23 12.75
CA ALA A 122 13.97 -10.93 11.32
C ALA A 122 12.81 -11.65 10.60
N ALA A 123 12.53 -12.90 10.96
CA ALA A 123 11.43 -13.67 10.38
C ALA A 123 10.06 -13.04 10.66
N MET A 124 9.81 -12.54 11.87
CA MET A 124 8.56 -11.83 12.19
C MET A 124 8.37 -10.58 11.33
N ARG A 125 9.44 -9.80 11.14
CA ARG A 125 9.40 -8.62 10.26
C ARG A 125 9.15 -9.00 8.81
N GLU A 126 9.80 -10.05 8.34
CA GLU A 126 9.62 -10.55 6.98
C GLU A 126 8.18 -11.02 6.73
N HIS A 127 7.61 -11.82 7.64
CA HIS A 127 6.21 -12.21 7.54
C HIS A 127 5.26 -11.01 7.55
N LEU A 128 5.50 -10.01 8.39
CA LEU A 128 4.72 -8.78 8.37
C LEU A 128 4.82 -8.06 7.02
N HIS A 129 6.03 -7.85 6.51
CA HIS A 129 6.23 -7.16 5.23
C HIS A 129 5.58 -7.90 4.06
N ARG A 130 5.65 -9.24 4.04
CA ARG A 130 4.96 -10.07 3.04
C ARG A 130 3.44 -9.98 3.17
N ALA A 131 2.93 -9.91 4.41
CA ALA A 131 1.51 -9.71 4.64
C ALA A 131 1.03 -8.29 4.31
N GLN A 132 1.91 -7.32 4.22
CA GLN A 132 1.62 -5.94 3.80
C GLN A 132 1.67 -5.73 2.29
N ALA A 133 2.03 -6.76 1.49
CA ALA A 133 1.97 -6.67 0.04
C ALA A 133 0.54 -6.36 -0.42
N ASN A 134 0.37 -5.25 -1.14
CA ASN A 134 -0.94 -4.65 -1.37
C ASN A 134 -1.83 -5.41 -2.36
N ASP A 135 -1.25 -6.22 -3.24
CA ASP A 135 -1.96 -6.83 -4.37
C ASP A 135 -3.19 -7.66 -3.96
N ALA A 136 -3.15 -8.30 -2.80
CA ALA A 136 -4.27 -9.10 -2.32
C ALA A 136 -5.42 -8.28 -1.70
N TYR A 137 -5.24 -6.98 -1.49
CA TYR A 137 -6.21 -6.14 -0.78
C TYR A 137 -7.12 -5.31 -1.69
N TRP A 138 -6.82 -5.22 -2.98
CA TRP A 138 -7.56 -4.42 -3.95
C TRP A 138 -7.66 -5.14 -5.30
N HIS A 139 -8.29 -4.51 -6.30
CA HIS A 139 -8.50 -5.15 -7.61
C HIS A 139 -7.20 -5.58 -8.30
N GLY A 140 -6.15 -4.76 -8.18
CA GLY A 140 -4.90 -4.98 -8.88
C GLY A 140 -5.05 -4.97 -10.40
N LEU A 141 -3.99 -4.65 -11.11
CA LEU A 141 -4.01 -4.63 -12.58
C LEU A 141 -4.19 -6.04 -13.18
N PHE A 142 -3.70 -7.05 -12.47
CA PHE A 142 -3.69 -8.46 -12.91
C PHE A 142 -4.63 -9.36 -12.10
N GLY A 143 -5.65 -8.81 -11.47
CA GLY A 143 -6.68 -9.56 -10.75
C GLY A 143 -6.70 -9.42 -9.23
N GLY A 144 -5.59 -9.03 -8.60
CA GLY A 144 -5.53 -8.64 -7.19
C GLY A 144 -6.25 -9.57 -6.23
N LEU A 145 -7.17 -9.02 -5.46
CA LEU A 145 -7.97 -9.73 -4.46
C LEU A 145 -8.82 -10.90 -5.01
N TYR A 146 -9.04 -10.94 -6.32
CA TYR A 146 -9.77 -12.04 -6.96
C TYR A 146 -8.91 -13.29 -7.15
N LEU A 147 -7.59 -13.19 -7.03
CA LEU A 147 -6.66 -14.30 -7.20
C LEU A 147 -6.43 -15.05 -5.89
N PRO A 148 -6.90 -16.31 -5.78
CA PRO A 148 -6.80 -17.08 -4.53
C PRO A 148 -5.37 -17.25 -4.03
N HIS A 149 -4.39 -17.36 -4.92
CA HIS A 149 -3.00 -17.55 -4.54
C HIS A 149 -2.40 -16.30 -3.87
N LEU A 150 -2.81 -15.08 -4.26
CA LEU A 150 -2.37 -13.85 -3.60
C LEU A 150 -2.96 -13.75 -2.19
N ARG A 151 -4.26 -13.99 -2.03
CA ARG A 151 -4.89 -13.99 -0.70
C ARG A 151 -4.28 -15.05 0.20
N ARG A 152 -4.08 -16.26 -0.32
CA ARG A 152 -3.42 -17.34 0.43
C ARG A 152 -2.01 -16.99 0.86
N ALA A 153 -1.23 -16.31 0.02
CA ALA A 153 0.12 -15.87 0.38
C ALA A 153 0.09 -14.88 1.56
N VAL A 154 -0.85 -13.94 1.57
CA VAL A 154 -1.06 -13.02 2.70
C VAL A 154 -1.49 -13.77 3.94
N TRP A 155 -2.52 -14.61 3.85
CA TRP A 155 -3.00 -15.41 4.99
C TRP A 155 -1.93 -16.30 5.61
N ASN A 156 -1.13 -16.99 4.80
CA ASN A 156 -0.03 -17.83 5.29
C ASN A 156 0.98 -17.02 6.10
N ASN A 157 1.37 -15.84 5.61
CA ASN A 157 2.30 -14.99 6.33
C ASN A 157 1.68 -14.40 7.61
N LEU A 158 0.39 -14.04 7.61
CA LEU A 158 -0.31 -13.63 8.82
C LEU A 158 -0.36 -14.74 9.86
N LEU A 159 -0.66 -15.97 9.47
CA LEU A 159 -0.71 -17.12 10.39
C LEU A 159 0.66 -17.41 11.00
N LEU A 160 1.73 -17.38 10.21
CA LEU A 160 3.09 -17.56 10.71
C LEU A 160 3.50 -16.44 11.68
N LEU A 161 3.16 -15.20 11.36
CA LEU A 161 3.40 -14.07 12.25
C LEU A 161 2.59 -14.19 13.55
N GLU A 162 1.31 -14.54 13.47
CA GLU A 162 0.44 -14.74 14.64
C GLU A 162 0.96 -15.85 15.56
N ALA A 163 1.39 -16.97 14.99
CA ALA A 163 1.99 -18.07 15.76
C ALA A 163 3.25 -17.61 16.51
N ALA A 164 4.07 -16.77 15.89
CA ALA A 164 5.27 -16.22 16.52
C ALA A 164 4.95 -15.13 17.57
N LEU A 165 3.86 -14.39 17.40
CA LEU A 165 3.43 -13.33 18.33
C LEU A 165 2.68 -13.87 19.54
N ALA A 166 1.94 -14.96 19.40
CA ALA A 166 1.06 -15.51 20.44
C ALA A 166 1.73 -15.66 21.83
N PRO A 167 2.94 -16.22 21.95
CA PRO A 167 3.61 -16.35 23.24
C PRO A 167 4.23 -15.04 23.77
N LEU A 168 4.36 -14.01 22.95
CA LEU A 168 5.06 -12.76 23.28
C LEU A 168 4.10 -11.58 23.49
N ALA A 169 3.06 -11.51 22.71
CA ALA A 169 2.04 -10.50 22.72
C ALA A 169 0.72 -11.11 22.21
N PRO A 170 -0.02 -11.83 23.06
CA PRO A 170 -1.30 -12.44 22.67
C PRO A 170 -2.28 -11.38 22.19
N PRO A 171 -3.24 -11.71 21.32
CA PRO A 171 -4.30 -10.77 20.95
C PRO A 171 -5.11 -10.38 22.21
N PRO A 172 -5.69 -9.19 22.24
CA PRO A 172 -6.59 -8.80 23.32
C PRO A 172 -7.73 -9.83 23.41
N ALA A 173 -8.16 -10.13 24.64
CA ALA A 173 -9.33 -10.98 24.83
C ALA A 173 -10.52 -10.32 24.12
N CYS A 174 -11.25 -11.10 23.32
CA CYS A 174 -12.53 -10.63 22.79
C CYS A 174 -13.47 -10.47 23.99
N GLU A 175 -13.86 -9.26 24.32
CA GLU A 175 -15.03 -9.03 25.13
C GLU A 175 -16.24 -9.60 24.38
N GLN A 176 -16.90 -10.58 24.96
CA GLN A 176 -18.10 -11.22 24.43
C GLN A 176 -19.30 -10.30 24.62
#